data_c597d43ace1a9ceac415cf992c87a70f
#
_entry.id   c597d43ace1a9ceac415cf992c87a70f
#
_cell.length_a   1.000
_cell.length_b   1.000
_cell.length_c   1.000
_cell.angle_alpha   90.00
_cell.angle_beta   90.00
_cell.angle_gamma   90.00
#
_symmetry.space_group_name_H-M   'P 1'
#
loop_
_entity.id
_entity.type
_entity.pdbx_description
1 polymer ?
#
loop_
_entity_poly.entity_id
_entity_poly.type
_entity_poly.pdbx_seq_one_letter_code
_entity_poly.pdbx_strand_id
1 'polypeptide(L)'
;MPRCFLAAVALCLSVLSLSAADAWLTDLDEGIKVAKAEKKAILVDFTGSDWCGWCIRLKKEVFDQKEFAAATKDFVLVELDYPQKKQQSPEVKAKNKALSEKFGVEGFPTILLLDAEGAPFAQTGYQAGGPSKYLVHLAELMKDNTPAGKAKFAQGKKDEGLVRIYGEELESLITPHLEKKDLAAAETAIAKFIKDKAVTGAAKVNLSVNARVGSVQACKPGDHSAVLKVLDEIIADNPADLTSELKEFRAQVAAAQAADKAKK
;
A
#
# COMPACT_ATOMS: atom_id res chain seq x y z
N MET A 1 -22.02 -51.01 58.25
CA MET A 1 -21.05 -50.57 57.24
C MET A 1 -21.83 -49.99 56.06
N PRO A 2 -21.94 -48.68 55.88
CA PRO A 2 -22.53 -48.11 54.69
C PRO A 2 -21.45 -47.73 53.70
N ARG A 3 -21.58 -48.15 52.45
CA ARG A 3 -20.77 -47.86 51.30
C ARG A 3 -21.11 -46.44 50.81
N CYS A 4 -20.15 -45.50 50.89
CA CYS A 4 -20.24 -44.18 50.26
C CYS A 4 -20.03 -44.33 48.76
N PHE A 5 -21.05 -44.02 47.94
CA PHE A 5 -20.96 -43.82 46.51
C PHE A 5 -20.55 -42.35 46.29
N LEU A 6 -19.32 -42.15 45.90
CA LEU A 6 -18.86 -40.86 45.33
C LEU A 6 -19.27 -40.84 43.87
N ALA A 7 -20.34 -40.11 43.55
CA ALA A 7 -20.70 -39.78 42.19
C ALA A 7 -19.82 -38.61 41.73
N ALA A 8 -18.82 -38.89 40.90
CA ALA A 8 -18.05 -37.86 40.18
C ALA A 8 -18.95 -37.31 39.06
N VAL A 9 -19.49 -36.11 39.27
CA VAL A 9 -20.14 -35.35 38.21
C VAL A 9 -19.02 -34.72 37.38
N ALA A 10 -18.67 -35.38 36.28
CA ALA A 10 -17.85 -34.79 35.22
C ALA A 10 -18.69 -33.74 34.48
N LEU A 11 -18.55 -32.49 34.88
CA LEU A 11 -19.11 -31.35 34.16
C LEU A 11 -18.30 -31.17 32.84
N CYS A 12 -18.76 -31.82 31.76
CA CYS A 12 -18.30 -31.55 30.41
C CYS A 12 -18.71 -30.12 30.05
N LEU A 13 -17.79 -29.16 30.29
CA LEU A 13 -17.81 -27.86 29.62
C LEU A 13 -17.53 -28.13 28.14
N SER A 14 -18.60 -28.42 27.38
CA SER A 14 -18.57 -28.31 25.93
C SER A 14 -18.37 -26.83 25.59
N VAL A 15 -17.13 -26.45 25.43
CA VAL A 15 -16.80 -25.19 24.76
C VAL A 15 -17.34 -25.35 23.35
N LEU A 16 -18.52 -24.80 23.08
CA LEU A 16 -18.97 -24.54 21.72
C LEU A 16 -17.93 -23.61 21.13
N SER A 17 -16.93 -24.19 20.47
CA SER A 17 -16.09 -23.48 19.53
C SER A 17 -17.02 -23.03 18.41
N LEU A 18 -17.62 -21.85 18.57
CA LEU A 18 -18.24 -21.15 17.46
C LEU A 18 -17.12 -21.00 16.44
N SER A 19 -17.20 -21.77 15.36
CA SER A 19 -16.26 -21.65 14.26
C SER A 19 -16.39 -20.23 13.69
N ALA A 20 -15.55 -19.32 14.15
CA ALA A 20 -15.46 -17.94 13.64
C ALA A 20 -14.85 -17.89 12.22
N ALA A 21 -14.89 -19.01 11.49
CA ALA A 21 -14.17 -19.18 10.24
C ALA A 21 -14.80 -18.46 9.03
N ASP A 22 -15.99 -17.85 9.17
CA ASP A 22 -16.71 -17.31 8.00
C ASP A 22 -17.30 -15.89 8.19
N ALA A 23 -17.08 -15.22 9.30
CA ALA A 23 -17.64 -13.89 9.52
C ALA A 23 -16.55 -12.83 9.57
N TRP A 24 -16.57 -11.90 8.62
CA TRP A 24 -15.83 -10.66 8.70
C TRP A 24 -16.35 -9.81 9.86
N LEU A 25 -15.46 -9.40 10.75
CA LEU A 25 -15.76 -8.42 11.79
C LEU A 25 -15.87 -7.03 11.15
N THR A 26 -16.68 -6.16 11.74
CA THR A 26 -16.86 -4.79 11.26
C THR A 26 -16.26 -3.75 12.21
N ASP A 27 -15.56 -4.20 13.23
CA ASP A 27 -14.91 -3.39 14.25
C ASP A 27 -13.47 -3.85 14.45
N LEU A 28 -12.51 -2.93 14.21
CA LEU A 28 -11.08 -3.26 14.32
C LEU A 28 -10.66 -3.52 15.77
N ASP A 29 -11.25 -2.84 16.76
CA ASP A 29 -10.89 -3.08 18.16
C ASP A 29 -11.33 -4.47 18.62
N GLU A 30 -12.47 -4.95 18.12
CA GLU A 30 -12.92 -6.34 18.31
C GLU A 30 -11.96 -7.29 17.59
N GLY A 31 -11.61 -6.99 16.35
CA GLY A 31 -10.62 -7.76 15.60
C GLY A 31 -9.29 -7.92 16.33
N ILE A 32 -8.77 -6.84 16.91
CA ILE A 32 -7.54 -6.87 17.73
C ILE A 32 -7.70 -7.74 18.97
N LYS A 33 -8.84 -7.70 19.65
CA LYS A 33 -9.09 -8.54 20.83
C LYS A 33 -9.08 -10.03 20.47
N VAL A 34 -9.75 -10.38 19.36
CA VAL A 34 -9.77 -11.76 18.86
C VAL A 34 -8.36 -12.19 18.42
N ALA A 35 -7.67 -11.35 17.67
CA ALA A 35 -6.33 -11.62 17.17
C ALA A 35 -5.33 -11.88 18.30
N LYS A 36 -5.37 -11.09 19.36
CA LYS A 36 -4.54 -11.30 20.57
C LYS A 36 -4.83 -12.63 21.25
N ALA A 37 -6.11 -12.99 21.40
CA ALA A 37 -6.53 -14.23 22.04
C ALA A 37 -6.09 -15.45 21.22
N GLU A 38 -6.18 -15.37 19.90
CA GLU A 38 -5.90 -16.46 18.96
C GLU A 38 -4.47 -16.44 18.40
N LYS A 39 -3.69 -15.39 18.70
CA LYS A 39 -2.33 -15.14 18.18
C LYS A 39 -2.28 -15.14 16.65
N LYS A 40 -3.28 -14.54 16.03
CA LYS A 40 -3.43 -14.44 14.58
C LYS A 40 -3.07 -13.05 14.07
N ALA A 41 -2.64 -12.96 12.81
CA ALA A 41 -2.59 -11.70 12.09
C ALA A 41 -4.01 -11.23 11.74
N ILE A 42 -4.15 -9.93 11.48
CA ILE A 42 -5.42 -9.34 11.06
C ILE A 42 -5.29 -8.91 9.60
N LEU A 43 -6.27 -9.27 8.79
CA LEU A 43 -6.46 -8.72 7.46
C LEU A 43 -7.62 -7.72 7.54
N VAL A 44 -7.31 -6.44 7.28
CA VAL A 44 -8.31 -5.36 7.31
C VAL A 44 -8.59 -4.92 5.88
N ASP A 45 -9.84 -5.05 5.43
CA ASP A 45 -10.33 -4.52 4.16
C ASP A 45 -11.00 -3.17 4.37
N PHE A 46 -10.36 -2.11 3.88
CA PHE A 46 -10.99 -0.80 3.73
C PHE A 46 -11.67 -0.78 2.37
N THR A 47 -13.00 -0.73 2.39
CA THR A 47 -13.81 -0.99 1.20
C THR A 47 -14.94 0.02 1.00
N GLY A 48 -15.42 0.14 -0.23
CA GLY A 48 -16.64 0.87 -0.59
C GLY A 48 -17.64 -0.07 -1.23
N SER A 49 -18.36 -0.84 -0.39
CA SER A 49 -19.13 -2.02 -0.81
C SER A 49 -20.23 -1.76 -1.86
N ASP A 50 -20.70 -0.53 -1.98
CA ASP A 50 -21.84 -0.18 -2.84
C ASP A 50 -21.52 0.80 -3.98
N TRP A 51 -20.25 1.21 -4.11
CA TRP A 51 -19.82 2.15 -5.15
C TRP A 51 -18.44 1.86 -5.76
N CYS A 52 -17.50 1.25 -4.99
CA CYS A 52 -16.14 1.00 -5.44
C CYS A 52 -16.08 -0.24 -6.34
N GLY A 53 -15.95 -0.07 -7.64
CA GLY A 53 -15.91 -1.18 -8.59
C GLY A 53 -14.80 -2.20 -8.33
N TRP A 54 -13.60 -1.76 -7.95
CA TRP A 54 -12.47 -2.63 -7.63
C TRP A 54 -12.66 -3.38 -6.30
N CYS A 55 -13.36 -2.77 -5.32
CA CYS A 55 -13.71 -3.43 -4.06
C CYS A 55 -14.70 -4.57 -4.30
N ILE A 56 -15.77 -4.29 -5.05
CA ILE A 56 -16.77 -5.27 -5.43
C ILE A 56 -16.12 -6.43 -6.21
N ARG A 57 -15.19 -6.12 -7.08
CA ARG A 57 -14.45 -7.10 -7.86
C ARG A 57 -13.54 -7.97 -6.97
N LEU A 58 -12.77 -7.37 -6.04
CA LEU A 58 -11.93 -8.07 -5.08
C LEU A 58 -12.75 -9.03 -4.23
N LYS A 59 -13.87 -8.54 -3.70
CA LYS A 59 -14.79 -9.37 -2.92
C LYS A 59 -15.27 -10.56 -3.71
N LYS A 60 -15.81 -10.34 -4.91
CA LYS A 60 -16.37 -11.40 -5.76
C LYS A 60 -15.31 -12.40 -6.24
N GLU A 61 -14.15 -11.92 -6.69
CA GLU A 61 -13.12 -12.76 -7.32
C GLU A 61 -12.22 -13.46 -6.30
N VAL A 62 -12.14 -12.94 -5.05
CA VAL A 62 -11.22 -13.46 -4.03
C VAL A 62 -11.95 -13.79 -2.74
N PHE A 63 -12.51 -12.79 -2.05
CA PHE A 63 -12.95 -12.96 -0.66
C PHE A 63 -14.17 -13.86 -0.50
N ASP A 64 -15.09 -13.88 -1.47
CA ASP A 64 -16.27 -14.76 -1.49
C ASP A 64 -15.95 -16.20 -1.99
N GLN A 65 -14.68 -16.48 -2.32
CA GLN A 65 -14.28 -17.79 -2.83
C GLN A 65 -13.97 -18.75 -1.67
N LYS A 66 -14.38 -20.01 -1.83
CA LYS A 66 -14.18 -21.07 -0.80
C LYS A 66 -12.71 -21.29 -0.48
N GLU A 67 -11.84 -21.17 -1.50
CA GLU A 67 -10.39 -21.29 -1.37
C GLU A 67 -9.82 -20.23 -0.45
N PHE A 68 -10.31 -18.99 -0.54
CA PHE A 68 -9.90 -17.90 0.33
C PHE A 68 -10.34 -18.18 1.78
N ALA A 69 -11.60 -18.47 2.00
CA ALA A 69 -12.12 -18.80 3.33
C ALA A 69 -11.39 -19.99 3.99
N ALA A 70 -11.03 -21.02 3.20
CA ALA A 70 -10.29 -22.16 3.70
C ALA A 70 -8.85 -21.84 4.11
N ALA A 71 -8.19 -20.91 3.38
CA ALA A 71 -6.78 -20.59 3.58
C ALA A 71 -6.56 -19.45 4.59
N THR A 72 -7.59 -18.65 4.90
CA THR A 72 -7.46 -17.48 5.81
C THR A 72 -7.87 -17.78 7.25
N LYS A 73 -7.93 -19.05 7.64
CA LYS A 73 -8.23 -19.47 9.02
C LYS A 73 -7.24 -18.95 10.07
N ASP A 74 -6.03 -18.62 9.63
CA ASP A 74 -4.98 -18.06 10.48
C ASP A 74 -5.00 -16.53 10.54
N PHE A 75 -6.00 -15.91 9.92
CA PHE A 75 -6.28 -14.48 10.01
C PHE A 75 -7.57 -14.21 10.79
N VAL A 76 -7.61 -13.05 11.43
CA VAL A 76 -8.85 -12.38 11.81
C VAL A 76 -9.20 -11.44 10.66
N LEU A 77 -10.38 -11.60 10.07
CA LEU A 77 -10.84 -10.79 8.94
C LEU A 77 -11.69 -9.63 9.44
N VAL A 78 -11.34 -8.40 9.05
CA VAL A 78 -12.06 -7.18 9.41
C VAL A 78 -12.41 -6.39 8.16
N GLU A 79 -13.70 -6.09 7.95
CA GLU A 79 -14.20 -5.25 6.86
C GLU A 79 -14.61 -3.89 7.42
N LEU A 80 -13.95 -2.83 6.98
CA LEU A 80 -14.30 -1.44 7.29
C LEU A 80 -14.93 -0.82 6.06
N ASP A 81 -16.27 -0.82 6.01
CA ASP A 81 -17.04 -0.32 4.87
C ASP A 81 -17.24 1.21 4.94
N TYR A 82 -17.13 1.84 3.80
CA TYR A 82 -17.35 3.28 3.56
C TYR A 82 -18.45 3.47 2.51
N PRO A 83 -19.71 3.12 2.82
CA PRO A 83 -20.79 3.13 1.85
C PRO A 83 -21.20 4.55 1.46
N GLN A 84 -21.65 4.72 0.21
CA GLN A 84 -22.23 5.96 -0.29
C GLN A 84 -23.76 5.90 -0.42
N LYS A 85 -24.31 4.71 -0.69
CA LYS A 85 -25.74 4.48 -0.90
C LYS A 85 -26.43 3.88 0.32
N LYS A 86 -25.73 2.99 1.05
CA LYS A 86 -26.24 2.38 2.29
C LYS A 86 -26.10 3.35 3.47
N GLN A 87 -27.06 3.29 4.37
CA GLN A 87 -26.95 4.04 5.62
C GLN A 87 -25.99 3.35 6.59
N GLN A 88 -25.23 4.13 7.31
CA GLN A 88 -24.32 3.70 8.36
C GLN A 88 -24.48 4.65 9.55
N SER A 89 -24.40 4.14 10.78
CA SER A 89 -24.56 5.00 11.96
C SER A 89 -23.46 6.06 12.02
N PRO A 90 -23.73 7.23 12.59
CA PRO A 90 -22.74 8.31 12.72
C PRO A 90 -21.49 7.87 13.47
N GLU A 91 -21.64 7.00 14.47
CA GLU A 91 -20.55 6.48 15.31
C GLU A 91 -19.61 5.60 14.48
N VAL A 92 -20.16 4.64 13.71
CA VAL A 92 -19.39 3.76 12.82
C VAL A 92 -18.68 4.59 11.75
N LYS A 93 -19.40 5.55 11.16
CA LYS A 93 -18.82 6.45 10.14
C LYS A 93 -17.64 7.26 10.69
N ALA A 94 -17.78 7.82 11.89
CA ALA A 94 -16.73 8.59 12.55
C ALA A 94 -15.52 7.68 12.91
N LYS A 95 -15.78 6.47 13.43
CA LYS A 95 -14.76 5.50 13.77
C LYS A 95 -13.98 5.05 12.52
N ASN A 96 -14.67 4.66 11.47
CA ASN A 96 -14.04 4.24 10.22
C ASN A 96 -13.21 5.39 9.61
N LYS A 97 -13.75 6.63 9.60
CA LYS A 97 -13.00 7.81 9.15
C LYS A 97 -11.69 7.99 9.94
N ALA A 98 -11.74 7.94 11.25
CA ALA A 98 -10.54 8.06 12.08
C ALA A 98 -9.52 6.94 11.80
N LEU A 99 -9.99 5.72 11.49
CA LEU A 99 -9.12 4.60 11.12
C LEU A 99 -8.47 4.81 9.74
N SER A 100 -9.22 5.29 8.74
CA SER A 100 -8.63 5.61 7.43
C SER A 100 -7.57 6.70 7.52
N GLU A 101 -7.81 7.74 8.32
CA GLU A 101 -6.84 8.81 8.58
C GLU A 101 -5.60 8.27 9.32
N LYS A 102 -5.80 7.47 10.38
CA LYS A 102 -4.72 6.86 11.17
C LYS A 102 -3.78 6.01 10.32
N PHE A 103 -4.31 5.24 9.40
CA PHE A 103 -3.53 4.33 8.55
C PHE A 103 -3.13 4.93 7.20
N GLY A 104 -3.49 6.19 6.93
CA GLY A 104 -3.17 6.87 5.68
C GLY A 104 -3.78 6.18 4.46
N VAL A 105 -5.07 5.80 4.57
CA VAL A 105 -5.81 5.18 3.46
C VAL A 105 -6.25 6.27 2.48
N GLU A 106 -5.69 6.24 1.27
CA GLU A 106 -5.93 7.26 0.23
C GLU A 106 -6.86 6.78 -0.88
N GLY A 107 -7.15 5.46 -0.92
CA GLY A 107 -8.01 4.88 -1.95
C GLY A 107 -8.56 3.51 -1.56
N PHE A 108 -9.45 2.98 -2.41
CA PHE A 108 -10.15 1.73 -2.17
C PHE A 108 -10.02 0.79 -3.38
N PRO A 109 -9.90 -0.55 -3.17
CA PRO A 109 -9.72 -1.17 -1.88
C PRO A 109 -8.30 -0.96 -1.33
N THR A 110 -8.18 -0.78 -0.03
CA THR A 110 -6.90 -0.88 0.69
C THR A 110 -6.98 -2.04 1.67
N ILE A 111 -6.06 -2.98 1.54
CA ILE A 111 -5.93 -4.13 2.43
C ILE A 111 -4.70 -3.93 3.30
N LEU A 112 -4.89 -3.85 4.61
CA LEU A 112 -3.79 -3.80 5.57
C LEU A 112 -3.63 -5.14 6.25
N LEU A 113 -2.38 -5.57 6.42
CA LEU A 113 -2.02 -6.68 7.30
C LEU A 113 -1.45 -6.11 8.60
N LEU A 114 -2.08 -6.49 9.72
CA LEU A 114 -1.65 -6.09 11.06
C LEU A 114 -1.23 -7.33 11.84
N ASP A 115 -0.30 -7.17 12.78
CA ASP A 115 -0.02 -8.21 13.77
C ASP A 115 -1.17 -8.33 14.80
N ALA A 116 -1.04 -9.26 15.73
CA ALA A 116 -2.06 -9.48 16.76
C ALA A 116 -2.27 -8.26 17.68
N GLU A 117 -1.29 -7.39 17.80
CA GLU A 117 -1.33 -6.15 18.58
C GLU A 117 -1.97 -4.98 17.81
N GLY A 118 -2.23 -5.16 16.50
CA GLY A 118 -2.80 -4.14 15.62
C GLY A 118 -1.74 -3.23 14.98
N ALA A 119 -0.47 -3.62 15.00
CA ALA A 119 0.59 -2.89 14.32
C ALA A 119 0.69 -3.30 12.84
N PRO A 120 0.63 -2.36 11.89
CA PRO A 120 0.68 -2.67 10.47
C PRO A 120 2.09 -3.08 10.04
N PHE A 121 2.17 -4.06 9.13
CA PHE A 121 3.43 -4.51 8.54
C PHE A 121 3.39 -4.64 7.02
N ALA A 122 2.20 -4.64 6.40
CA ALA A 122 2.07 -4.66 4.95
C ALA A 122 0.76 -4.02 4.48
N GLN A 123 0.76 -3.54 3.25
CA GLN A 123 -0.41 -2.99 2.56
C GLN A 123 -0.47 -3.54 1.14
N THR A 124 -1.68 -3.81 0.68
CA THR A 124 -1.96 -4.18 -0.71
C THR A 124 -3.34 -3.69 -1.12
N GLY A 125 -3.82 -4.12 -2.28
CA GLY A 125 -5.14 -3.82 -2.82
C GLY A 125 -5.62 -4.96 -3.71
N TYR A 126 -6.38 -4.64 -4.75
CA TYR A 126 -6.80 -5.63 -5.74
C TYR A 126 -5.60 -6.19 -6.52
N GLN A 127 -5.56 -7.52 -6.64
CA GLN A 127 -4.61 -8.25 -7.47
C GLN A 127 -5.39 -9.17 -8.42
N ALA A 128 -5.11 -9.08 -9.70
CA ALA A 128 -5.75 -9.94 -10.70
C ALA A 128 -5.24 -11.39 -10.59
N GLY A 129 -6.12 -12.35 -10.81
CA GLY A 129 -5.75 -13.78 -10.91
C GLY A 129 -6.43 -14.69 -9.89
N GLY A 130 -7.46 -14.16 -9.21
CA GLY A 130 -8.31 -14.94 -8.30
C GLY A 130 -7.65 -15.36 -6.99
N PRO A 131 -8.32 -16.25 -6.21
CA PRO A 131 -7.92 -16.54 -4.85
C PRO A 131 -6.54 -17.19 -4.76
N SER A 132 -6.19 -18.11 -5.66
CA SER A 132 -4.90 -18.81 -5.59
C SER A 132 -3.71 -17.86 -5.69
N LYS A 133 -3.73 -16.89 -6.63
CA LYS A 133 -2.66 -15.90 -6.76
C LYS A 133 -2.67 -14.91 -5.59
N TYR A 134 -3.86 -14.52 -5.13
CA TYR A 134 -3.99 -13.61 -4.01
C TYR A 134 -3.43 -14.22 -2.71
N LEU A 135 -3.68 -15.51 -2.47
CA LEU A 135 -3.16 -16.24 -1.31
C LEU A 135 -1.63 -16.36 -1.34
N VAL A 136 -1.04 -16.60 -2.52
CA VAL A 136 0.44 -16.59 -2.67
C VAL A 136 0.98 -15.20 -2.33
N HIS A 137 0.34 -14.14 -2.83
CA HIS A 137 0.71 -12.77 -2.52
C HIS A 137 0.60 -12.46 -1.02
N LEU A 138 -0.48 -12.85 -0.36
CA LEU A 138 -0.61 -12.70 1.09
C LEU A 138 0.49 -13.46 1.86
N ALA A 139 0.84 -14.68 1.43
CA ALA A 139 1.91 -15.45 2.05
C ALA A 139 3.28 -14.74 1.94
N GLU A 140 3.57 -14.07 0.82
CA GLU A 140 4.77 -13.24 0.69
C GLU A 140 4.74 -12.05 1.65
N LEU A 141 3.63 -11.32 1.73
CA LEU A 141 3.47 -10.19 2.64
C LEU A 141 3.60 -10.60 4.12
N MET A 142 3.15 -11.80 4.47
CA MET A 142 3.27 -12.32 5.85
C MET A 142 4.73 -12.48 6.31
N LYS A 143 5.71 -12.56 5.41
CA LYS A 143 7.13 -12.61 5.77
C LYS A 143 7.59 -11.31 6.45
N ASP A 144 6.90 -10.20 6.21
CA ASP A 144 7.16 -8.90 6.82
C ASP A 144 6.53 -8.76 8.22
N ASN A 145 5.81 -9.77 8.74
CA ASN A 145 5.31 -9.76 10.12
C ASN A 145 6.45 -9.98 11.13
N THR A 146 7.40 -9.09 11.12
CA THR A 146 8.61 -9.07 11.96
C THR A 146 8.84 -7.67 12.49
N PRO A 147 9.62 -7.47 13.57
CA PRO A 147 9.99 -6.13 14.02
C PRO A 147 10.63 -5.27 12.94
N ALA A 148 11.49 -5.85 12.10
CA ALA A 148 12.15 -5.16 10.99
C ALA A 148 11.15 -4.77 9.89
N GLY A 149 10.25 -5.67 9.49
CA GLY A 149 9.22 -5.40 8.50
C GLY A 149 8.25 -4.30 8.95
N LYS A 150 7.81 -4.32 10.21
CA LYS A 150 6.99 -3.25 10.80
C LYS A 150 7.70 -1.90 10.80
N ALA A 151 8.98 -1.88 11.16
CA ALA A 151 9.78 -0.65 11.11
C ALA A 151 9.93 -0.12 9.67
N LYS A 152 10.17 -1.01 8.69
CA LYS A 152 10.23 -0.68 7.27
C LYS A 152 8.90 -0.10 6.77
N PHE A 153 7.78 -0.74 7.13
CA PHE A 153 6.44 -0.26 6.77
C PHE A 153 6.15 1.14 7.35
N ALA A 154 6.44 1.34 8.63
CA ALA A 154 6.25 2.64 9.30
C ALA A 154 7.13 3.74 8.66
N GLN A 155 8.37 3.42 8.29
CA GLN A 155 9.24 4.36 7.58
C GLN A 155 8.70 4.68 6.20
N GLY A 156 8.23 3.68 5.44
CA GLY A 156 7.61 3.89 4.13
C GLY A 156 6.40 4.84 4.20
N LYS A 157 5.53 4.66 5.19
CA LYS A 157 4.38 5.56 5.41
C LYS A 157 4.80 6.99 5.76
N LYS A 158 5.86 7.15 6.53
CA LYS A 158 6.43 8.47 6.80
C LYS A 158 6.97 9.12 5.54
N ASP A 159 7.68 8.36 4.71
CA ASP A 159 8.23 8.85 3.44
C ASP A 159 7.12 9.24 2.45
N GLU A 160 6.04 8.45 2.32
CA GLU A 160 4.85 8.81 1.55
C GLU A 160 4.24 10.14 2.02
N GLY A 161 4.14 10.32 3.35
CA GLY A 161 3.66 11.57 3.95
C GLY A 161 4.52 12.78 3.57
N LEU A 162 5.84 12.65 3.57
CA LEU A 162 6.75 13.72 3.14
C LEU A 162 6.61 14.04 1.65
N VAL A 163 6.49 13.01 0.81
CA VAL A 163 6.26 13.19 -0.64
C VAL A 163 4.96 13.93 -0.90
N ARG A 164 3.89 13.62 -0.17
CA ARG A 164 2.61 14.32 -0.30
C ARG A 164 2.69 15.78 0.14
N ILE A 165 3.34 16.07 1.28
CA ILE A 165 3.45 17.43 1.81
C ILE A 165 4.31 18.33 0.89
N TYR A 166 5.39 17.79 0.37
CA TYR A 166 6.38 18.58 -0.38
C TYR A 166 6.23 18.47 -1.89
N GLY A 167 5.45 17.51 -2.41
CA GLY A 167 5.30 17.30 -3.85
C GLY A 167 4.73 18.53 -4.56
N GLU A 168 3.60 19.04 -4.10
CA GLU A 168 2.95 20.22 -4.68
C GLU A 168 3.81 21.48 -4.56
N GLU A 169 4.50 21.67 -3.42
CA GLU A 169 5.40 22.81 -3.21
C GLU A 169 6.57 22.77 -4.20
N LEU A 170 7.17 21.58 -4.38
CA LEU A 170 8.26 21.38 -5.32
C LEU A 170 7.81 21.56 -6.77
N GLU A 171 6.67 20.97 -7.15
CA GLU A 171 6.09 21.13 -8.48
C GLU A 171 5.82 22.60 -8.82
N SER A 172 5.22 23.36 -7.90
CA SER A 172 4.98 24.80 -8.05
C SER A 172 6.28 25.59 -8.25
N LEU A 173 7.36 25.18 -7.57
CA LEU A 173 8.67 25.82 -7.67
C LEU A 173 9.32 25.59 -9.03
N ILE A 174 9.22 24.39 -9.60
CA ILE A 174 9.92 24.03 -10.84
C ILE A 174 9.12 24.33 -12.11
N THR A 175 7.79 24.35 -12.05
CA THR A 175 6.92 24.60 -13.21
C THR A 175 7.32 25.82 -14.05
N PRO A 176 7.62 27.02 -13.47
CA PRO A 176 8.03 28.18 -14.26
C PRO A 176 9.33 27.96 -15.04
N HIS A 177 10.24 27.12 -14.56
CA HIS A 177 11.48 26.75 -15.25
C HIS A 177 11.20 25.77 -16.39
N LEU A 178 10.32 24.79 -16.16
CA LEU A 178 9.93 23.82 -17.18
C LEU A 178 9.18 24.46 -18.34
N GLU A 179 8.29 25.41 -18.08
CA GLU A 179 7.58 26.17 -19.11
C GLU A 179 8.56 26.97 -20.02
N LYS A 180 9.63 27.52 -19.44
CA LYS A 180 10.70 28.19 -20.16
C LYS A 180 11.70 27.20 -20.78
N LYS A 181 11.55 25.91 -20.58
CA LYS A 181 12.50 24.86 -21.02
C LYS A 181 13.91 25.02 -20.45
N ASP A 182 14.02 25.67 -19.29
CA ASP A 182 15.28 25.86 -18.56
C ASP A 182 15.46 24.69 -17.57
N LEU A 183 15.89 23.57 -18.12
CA LEU A 183 16.09 22.34 -17.33
C LEU A 183 17.20 22.49 -16.29
N ALA A 184 18.22 23.32 -16.56
CA ALA A 184 19.32 23.56 -15.62
C ALA A 184 18.85 24.34 -14.39
N ALA A 185 17.99 25.34 -14.57
CA ALA A 185 17.36 26.03 -13.45
C ALA A 185 16.40 25.15 -12.68
N ALA A 186 15.63 24.29 -13.36
CA ALA A 186 14.76 23.31 -12.69
C ALA A 186 15.57 22.35 -11.81
N GLU A 187 16.65 21.76 -12.31
CA GLU A 187 17.54 20.87 -11.54
C GLU A 187 18.14 21.57 -10.32
N THR A 188 18.60 22.82 -10.49
CA THR A 188 19.13 23.64 -9.38
C THR A 188 18.07 23.86 -8.31
N ALA A 189 16.82 24.14 -8.71
CA ALA A 189 15.71 24.34 -7.79
C ALA A 189 15.36 23.05 -7.04
N ILE A 190 15.32 21.88 -7.71
CA ILE A 190 15.10 20.57 -7.10
C ILE A 190 16.16 20.28 -6.04
N ALA A 191 17.45 20.40 -6.40
CA ALA A 191 18.55 20.11 -5.49
C ALA A 191 18.53 21.03 -4.25
N LYS A 192 18.28 22.32 -4.46
CA LYS A 192 18.15 23.30 -3.38
C LYS A 192 16.99 22.98 -2.45
N PHE A 193 15.80 22.70 -3.02
CA PHE A 193 14.60 22.39 -2.25
C PHE A 193 14.81 21.16 -1.33
N ILE A 194 15.31 20.07 -1.90
CA ILE A 194 15.58 18.84 -1.16
C ILE A 194 16.57 19.06 -0.02
N LYS A 195 17.62 19.88 -0.27
CA LYS A 195 18.60 20.25 0.74
C LYS A 195 17.99 21.12 1.84
N ASP A 196 17.23 22.16 1.49
CA ASP A 196 16.65 23.11 2.44
C ASP A 196 15.58 22.43 3.34
N LYS A 197 14.80 21.50 2.79
CA LYS A 197 13.82 20.70 3.54
C LYS A 197 14.46 19.53 4.31
N ALA A 198 15.78 19.31 4.18
CA ALA A 198 16.53 18.20 4.79
C ALA A 198 15.90 16.81 4.53
N VAL A 199 15.31 16.63 3.34
CA VAL A 199 14.68 15.36 2.95
C VAL A 199 15.76 14.34 2.65
N THR A 200 15.60 13.13 3.21
CA THR A 200 16.54 12.01 3.07
C THR A 200 15.82 10.72 2.70
N GLY A 201 16.55 9.64 2.46
CA GLY A 201 16.00 8.30 2.22
C GLY A 201 15.09 8.22 1.00
N ALA A 202 14.07 7.37 1.07
CA ALA A 202 13.14 7.12 -0.02
C ALA A 202 12.31 8.35 -0.40
N ALA A 203 11.95 9.21 0.57
CA ALA A 203 11.23 10.45 0.30
C ALA A 203 12.03 11.38 -0.61
N LYS A 204 13.36 11.50 -0.39
CA LYS A 204 14.25 12.26 -1.27
C LYS A 204 14.20 11.73 -2.70
N VAL A 205 14.34 10.42 -2.85
CA VAL A 205 14.35 9.76 -4.16
C VAL A 205 13.02 10.01 -4.87
N ASN A 206 11.90 9.76 -4.22
CA ASN A 206 10.58 9.91 -4.81
C ASN A 206 10.27 11.36 -5.22
N LEU A 207 10.59 12.34 -4.38
CA LEU A 207 10.43 13.76 -4.74
C LEU A 207 11.30 14.14 -5.93
N SER A 208 12.55 13.70 -5.93
CA SER A 208 13.52 13.96 -7.00
C SER A 208 13.07 13.34 -8.33
N VAL A 209 12.57 12.10 -8.31
CA VAL A 209 12.07 11.40 -9.48
C VAL A 209 10.81 12.06 -10.02
N ASN A 210 9.83 12.33 -9.16
CA ASN A 210 8.56 12.95 -9.57
C ASN A 210 8.78 14.33 -10.23
N ALA A 211 9.65 15.15 -9.65
CA ALA A 211 9.99 16.44 -10.21
C ALA A 211 10.66 16.31 -11.60
N ARG A 212 11.57 15.35 -11.76
CA ARG A 212 12.29 15.13 -13.03
C ARG A 212 11.45 14.48 -14.12
N VAL A 213 10.39 13.76 -13.77
CA VAL A 213 9.38 13.30 -14.78
C VAL A 213 8.78 14.52 -15.49
N GLY A 214 8.48 15.61 -14.77
CA GLY A 214 8.07 16.86 -15.36
C GLY A 214 9.14 17.44 -16.33
N SER A 215 10.42 17.33 -15.98
CA SER A 215 11.54 17.75 -16.85
C SER A 215 11.58 16.96 -18.17
N VAL A 216 11.35 15.65 -18.12
CA VAL A 216 11.25 14.81 -19.33
C VAL A 216 10.11 15.27 -20.23
N GLN A 217 8.95 15.57 -19.66
CA GLN A 217 7.78 16.05 -20.39
C GLN A 217 7.99 17.43 -21.02
N ALA A 218 8.82 18.27 -20.41
CA ALA A 218 9.16 19.59 -20.92
C ALA A 218 10.19 19.58 -22.06
N CYS A 219 10.88 18.47 -22.32
CA CYS A 219 11.80 18.32 -23.44
C CYS A 219 11.10 18.55 -24.77
N LYS A 220 11.81 19.11 -25.76
CA LYS A 220 11.26 19.27 -27.11
C LYS A 220 10.98 17.89 -27.71
N PRO A 221 9.87 17.69 -28.45
CA PRO A 221 9.63 16.47 -29.21
C PRO A 221 10.84 16.17 -30.10
N GLY A 222 11.37 14.93 -30.01
CA GLY A 222 12.54 14.50 -30.78
C GLY A 222 13.91 14.92 -30.18
N ASP A 223 13.96 15.66 -29.09
CA ASP A 223 15.22 15.95 -28.38
C ASP A 223 15.60 14.77 -27.45
N HIS A 224 15.93 13.66 -28.08
CA HIS A 224 16.32 12.44 -27.37
C HIS A 224 17.55 12.64 -26.46
N SER A 225 18.45 13.60 -26.79
CA SER A 225 19.63 13.86 -26.00
C SER A 225 19.29 14.49 -24.65
N ALA A 226 18.36 15.46 -24.63
CA ALA A 226 17.89 16.07 -23.39
C ALA A 226 17.16 15.04 -22.50
N VAL A 227 16.27 14.23 -23.10
CA VAL A 227 15.55 13.16 -22.39
C VAL A 227 16.51 12.15 -21.78
N LEU A 228 17.52 11.69 -22.53
CA LEU A 228 18.51 10.73 -22.04
C LEU A 228 19.31 11.30 -20.87
N LYS A 229 19.68 12.58 -20.90
CA LYS A 229 20.39 13.21 -19.80
C LYS A 229 19.57 13.21 -18.52
N VAL A 230 18.30 13.61 -18.59
CA VAL A 230 17.40 13.59 -17.42
C VAL A 230 17.20 12.17 -16.88
N LEU A 231 17.03 11.18 -17.76
CA LEU A 231 16.90 9.78 -17.37
C LEU A 231 18.17 9.24 -16.70
N ASP A 232 19.35 9.62 -17.18
CA ASP A 232 20.62 9.23 -16.57
C ASP A 232 20.78 9.79 -15.15
N GLU A 233 20.36 11.04 -14.93
CA GLU A 233 20.33 11.66 -13.60
C GLU A 233 19.34 10.96 -12.66
N ILE A 234 18.13 10.64 -13.15
CA ILE A 234 17.14 9.89 -12.38
C ILE A 234 17.70 8.49 -11.99
N ILE A 235 18.31 7.79 -12.94
CA ILE A 235 18.85 6.45 -12.72
C ILE A 235 20.04 6.48 -11.73
N ALA A 236 20.90 7.52 -11.81
CA ALA A 236 22.04 7.68 -10.93
C ALA A 236 21.64 7.93 -9.46
N ASP A 237 20.55 8.66 -9.26
CA ASP A 237 20.06 9.02 -7.91
C ASP A 237 19.15 7.95 -7.30
N ASN A 238 18.79 6.90 -8.06
CA ASN A 238 17.79 5.91 -7.65
C ASN A 238 18.41 4.59 -7.21
N PRO A 239 17.89 3.96 -6.13
CA PRO A 239 18.27 2.60 -5.75
C PRO A 239 17.98 1.59 -6.88
N ALA A 240 18.74 0.49 -6.88
CA ALA A 240 18.74 -0.48 -7.99
C ALA A 240 17.36 -1.13 -8.27
N ASP A 241 16.50 -1.22 -7.28
CA ASP A 241 15.16 -1.82 -7.33
C ASP A 241 14.12 -0.99 -8.08
N LEU A 242 14.30 0.35 -8.15
CA LEU A 242 13.41 1.26 -8.87
C LEU A 242 13.88 1.58 -10.30
N THR A 243 15.01 1.01 -10.74
CA THR A 243 15.66 1.43 -11.98
C THR A 243 15.39 0.54 -13.18
N SER A 244 14.77 -0.64 -13.06
CA SER A 244 14.57 -1.57 -14.18
C SER A 244 13.72 -0.97 -15.29
N GLU A 245 12.54 -0.46 -14.98
CA GLU A 245 11.62 0.16 -15.95
C GLU A 245 12.21 1.44 -16.56
N LEU A 246 12.89 2.25 -15.73
CA LEU A 246 13.59 3.44 -16.21
C LEU A 246 14.72 3.11 -17.18
N LYS A 247 15.48 2.04 -16.93
CA LYS A 247 16.53 1.54 -17.83
C LYS A 247 15.96 1.04 -19.14
N GLU A 248 14.83 0.34 -19.12
CA GLU A 248 14.12 -0.07 -20.35
C GLU A 248 13.63 1.13 -21.13
N PHE A 249 12.99 2.10 -20.50
CA PHE A 249 12.56 3.32 -21.18
C PHE A 249 13.74 4.10 -21.74
N ARG A 250 14.83 4.25 -20.99
CA ARG A 250 16.07 4.84 -21.47
C ARG A 250 16.62 4.13 -22.73
N ALA A 251 16.61 2.82 -22.72
CA ALA A 251 17.07 2.02 -23.89
C ALA A 251 16.20 2.28 -25.12
N GLN A 252 14.88 2.40 -24.96
CA GLN A 252 13.95 2.74 -26.04
C GLN A 252 14.25 4.14 -26.61
N VAL A 253 14.48 5.14 -25.76
CA VAL A 253 14.84 6.51 -26.19
C VAL A 253 16.19 6.52 -26.90
N ALA A 254 17.17 5.74 -26.43
CA ALA A 254 18.47 5.64 -27.09
C ALA A 254 18.37 4.98 -28.47
N ALA A 255 17.54 3.95 -28.62
CA ALA A 255 17.28 3.32 -29.91
C ALA A 255 16.60 4.30 -30.91
N ALA A 256 15.63 5.07 -30.44
CA ALA A 256 14.99 6.12 -31.23
C ALA A 256 16.00 7.18 -31.71
N GLN A 257 16.90 7.63 -30.81
CA GLN A 257 17.97 8.56 -31.17
C GLN A 257 18.90 7.99 -32.27
N ALA A 258 19.27 6.71 -32.14
CA ALA A 258 20.12 6.06 -33.13
C ALA A 258 19.43 5.94 -34.50
N ALA A 259 18.13 5.61 -34.52
CA ALA A 259 17.33 5.53 -35.74
C ALA A 259 17.23 6.91 -36.44
N ASP A 260 17.08 7.99 -35.70
CA ASP A 260 17.01 9.35 -36.27
C ASP A 260 18.36 9.83 -36.82
N LYS A 261 19.47 9.41 -36.18
CA LYS A 261 20.83 9.68 -36.71
C LYS A 261 21.13 8.91 -37.99
N ALA A 262 20.56 7.70 -38.15
CA ALA A 262 20.74 6.87 -39.35
C ALA A 262 19.95 7.37 -40.56
N LYS A 263 18.96 8.26 -40.36
CA LYS A 263 18.14 8.85 -41.45
C LYS A 263 18.70 10.16 -41.99
N LYS A 264 19.73 10.73 -41.33
CA LYS A 264 20.44 11.95 -41.76
C LYS A 264 21.74 11.62 -42.46
#